data_3caedf7a9e2cca153b4018724cde1571
#
_entry.id   3caedf7a9e2cca153b4018724cde1571
#
_cell.length_a   1.000
_cell.length_b   1.000
_cell.length_c   1.000
_cell.angle_alpha   90.00
_cell.angle_beta   90.00
_cell.angle_gamma   90.00
#
_symmetry.space_group_name_H-M   'P 1'
#
loop_
_entity.id
_entity.type
_entity.pdbx_description
1 polymer ?
#
loop_
_entity_poly.entity_id
_entity_poly.type
_entity_poly.pdbx_seq_one_letter_code
_entity_poly.pdbx_strand_id
1 'polypeptide(L)'
;MKVIKNYFLLVSFIISSAFVFSQTNTGSPYSLNELGEINFLGNVSSISMGGIDSAIDSIEFNINNPSSLAKLKTTNYLIGTFYKTTGISNSVTTDKINTANINYIAIGIPLKKFGFGFGVLPYSSMGFNLQTTDDFNSANSISSRLFGAEGNINRAFLSVGVPFLKYFSLGATANYNFGKFNYEKFDLIENVNYGVFSNSSSEISGFTYHFSSNLSIPLKNDLT
;
A
#
# COMPACT_ATOMS: atom_id res chain seq x y z
N MET A 1 14.40 -6.67 41.60
CA MET A 1 13.68 -5.50 41.06
C MET A 1 13.85 -5.31 39.55
N LYS A 2 15.03 -5.39 38.95
CA LYS A 2 15.22 -5.22 37.47
C LYS A 2 14.46 -6.26 36.61
N VAL A 3 14.43 -7.52 37.03
CA VAL A 3 13.78 -8.62 36.28
C VAL A 3 12.26 -8.43 36.22
N ILE A 4 11.62 -8.07 37.33
CA ILE A 4 10.17 -7.83 37.42
C ILE A 4 9.77 -6.64 36.52
N LYS A 5 10.59 -5.58 36.46
CA LYS A 5 10.36 -4.43 35.59
C LYS A 5 10.38 -4.82 34.09
N ASN A 6 11.29 -5.72 33.70
CA ASN A 6 11.38 -6.20 32.32
C ASN A 6 10.19 -7.07 31.91
N TYR A 7 9.70 -7.94 32.82
CA TYR A 7 8.48 -8.71 32.59
C TYR A 7 7.24 -7.82 32.51
N PHE A 8 7.15 -6.80 33.34
CA PHE A 8 6.05 -5.84 33.31
C PHE A 8 6.02 -5.05 31.98
N LEU A 9 7.18 -4.62 31.47
CA LEU A 9 7.30 -3.98 30.15
C LEU A 9 6.90 -4.92 29.01
N LEU A 10 7.30 -6.18 29.08
CA LEU A 10 6.97 -7.17 28.05
C LEU A 10 5.47 -7.50 28.04
N VAL A 11 4.85 -7.65 29.21
CA VAL A 11 3.39 -7.85 29.36
C VAL A 11 2.61 -6.61 28.91
N SER A 12 3.08 -5.40 29.23
CA SER A 12 2.46 -4.15 28.76
C SER A 12 2.51 -4.04 27.23
N PHE A 13 3.62 -4.45 26.61
CA PHE A 13 3.77 -4.46 25.15
C PHE A 13 2.84 -5.49 24.49
N ILE A 14 2.65 -6.66 25.07
CA ILE A 14 1.73 -7.70 24.58
C ILE A 14 0.26 -7.25 24.73
N ILE A 15 -0.10 -6.57 25.81
CA ILE A 15 -1.46 -6.08 26.03
C ILE A 15 -1.79 -4.94 25.05
N SER A 16 -0.83 -4.07 24.71
CA SER A 16 -1.05 -2.99 23.74
C SER A 16 -1.33 -3.48 22.32
N SER A 17 -0.83 -4.67 21.95
CA SER A 17 -1.10 -5.27 20.64
C SER A 17 -2.52 -5.84 20.47
N ALA A 18 -3.27 -6.02 21.57
CA ALA A 18 -4.64 -6.54 21.53
C ALA A 18 -5.70 -5.53 21.04
N PHE A 19 -5.35 -4.24 20.95
CA PHE A 19 -6.24 -3.17 20.47
C PHE A 19 -5.98 -2.74 19.04
N VAL A 20 -5.41 -3.60 18.20
CA VAL A 20 -5.25 -3.31 16.78
C VAL A 20 -6.60 -3.50 16.09
N PHE A 21 -7.34 -2.41 15.95
CA PHE A 21 -8.50 -2.39 15.08
C PHE A 21 -8.01 -2.41 13.63
N SER A 22 -8.52 -3.36 12.85
CA SER A 22 -8.31 -3.36 11.40
C SER A 22 -8.97 -2.10 10.83
N GLN A 23 -8.14 -1.16 10.36
CA GLN A 23 -8.63 0.04 9.69
C GLN A 23 -8.78 -0.26 8.21
N THR A 24 -9.84 0.25 7.60
CA THR A 24 -10.00 0.21 6.14
C THR A 24 -8.91 1.08 5.50
N ASN A 25 -8.20 0.55 4.51
CA ASN A 25 -7.06 1.23 3.89
C ASN A 25 -7.45 2.37 2.96
N THR A 26 -8.72 2.39 2.51
CA THR A 26 -9.29 3.45 1.68
C THR A 26 -10.78 3.58 1.96
N GLY A 27 -11.32 4.77 1.76
CA GLY A 27 -12.75 5.05 1.83
C GLY A 27 -13.29 5.54 0.49
N SER A 28 -12.55 5.33 -0.60
CA SER A 28 -12.93 5.83 -1.91
C SER A 28 -13.95 4.89 -2.58
N PRO A 29 -15.14 5.41 -2.99
CA PRO A 29 -16.11 4.65 -3.78
C PRO A 29 -15.54 4.17 -5.13
N TYR A 30 -14.54 4.87 -5.65
CA TYR A 30 -13.87 4.51 -6.91
C TYR A 30 -12.98 3.28 -6.79
N SER A 31 -12.71 2.81 -5.56
CA SER A 31 -12.00 1.56 -5.31
C SER A 31 -12.78 0.30 -5.71
N LEU A 32 -14.07 0.45 -6.10
CA LEU A 32 -14.93 -0.65 -6.59
C LEU A 32 -14.39 -1.33 -7.84
N ASN A 33 -13.61 -0.62 -8.65
CA ASN A 33 -13.17 -1.12 -9.94
C ASN A 33 -11.91 -1.97 -9.82
N GLU A 34 -11.92 -3.15 -10.42
CA GLU A 34 -10.79 -4.06 -10.63
C GLU A 34 -9.99 -4.41 -9.36
N LEU A 35 -8.79 -3.84 -9.22
CA LEU A 35 -7.84 -4.14 -8.14
C LEU A 35 -7.91 -3.15 -6.98
N GLY A 36 -8.96 -2.32 -6.90
CA GLY A 36 -9.07 -1.27 -5.89
C GLY A 36 -8.23 -0.03 -6.21
N GLU A 37 -8.03 0.81 -5.20
CA GLU A 37 -7.16 1.99 -5.30
C GLU A 37 -5.70 1.54 -5.16
N ILE A 38 -4.90 1.77 -6.21
CA ILE A 38 -3.48 1.45 -6.20
C ILE A 38 -2.75 2.47 -5.32
N ASN A 39 -1.97 1.97 -4.36
CA ASN A 39 -1.16 2.81 -3.50
C ASN A 39 0.10 3.29 -4.23
N PHE A 40 0.64 4.43 -3.82
CA PHE A 40 1.94 4.86 -4.31
C PHE A 40 3.04 3.93 -3.78
N LEU A 41 3.80 3.33 -4.69
CA LEU A 41 4.77 2.27 -4.38
C LEU A 41 6.19 2.77 -4.11
N GLY A 42 6.41 4.05 -3.86
CA GLY A 42 7.73 4.63 -3.66
C GLY A 42 8.06 4.88 -2.19
N ASN A 43 9.31 5.21 -1.95
CA ASN A 43 9.78 5.72 -0.65
C ASN A 43 9.16 7.08 -0.34
N VAL A 44 9.17 7.48 0.93
CA VAL A 44 8.73 8.84 1.34
C VAL A 44 9.56 9.93 0.64
N SER A 45 10.86 9.71 0.46
CA SER A 45 11.74 10.60 -0.31
C SER A 45 11.31 10.75 -1.77
N SER A 46 10.94 9.64 -2.43
CA SER A 46 10.42 9.66 -3.80
C SER A 46 9.06 10.38 -3.88
N ILE A 47 8.15 10.12 -2.94
CA ILE A 47 6.85 10.81 -2.84
C ILE A 47 7.03 12.33 -2.70
N SER A 48 7.93 12.76 -1.81
CA SER A 48 8.19 14.19 -1.57
C SER A 48 8.80 14.91 -2.77
N MET A 49 9.43 14.19 -3.67
CA MET A 49 9.95 14.68 -4.96
C MET A 49 8.95 14.51 -6.13
N GLY A 50 7.68 14.25 -5.84
CA GLY A 50 6.66 14.06 -6.88
C GLY A 50 6.72 12.70 -7.59
N GLY A 51 7.27 11.67 -6.97
CA GLY A 51 7.37 10.32 -7.55
C GLY A 51 8.61 10.10 -8.40
N ILE A 52 9.64 10.92 -8.25
CA ILE A 52 10.90 10.75 -8.99
C ILE A 52 11.72 9.61 -8.36
N ASP A 53 11.84 8.51 -9.09
CA ASP A 53 12.59 7.32 -8.67
C ASP A 53 14.03 7.26 -9.21
N SER A 54 14.42 8.24 -10.03
CA SER A 54 15.78 8.32 -10.59
C SER A 54 16.81 8.92 -9.63
N ALA A 55 16.39 9.64 -8.60
CA ALA A 55 17.29 10.15 -7.57
C ALA A 55 17.84 8.97 -6.76
N ILE A 56 19.14 8.76 -6.87
CA ILE A 56 19.85 7.68 -6.17
C ILE A 56 20.75 8.29 -5.11
N ASP A 57 20.50 7.93 -3.87
CA ASP A 57 21.38 8.21 -2.75
C ASP A 57 22.22 6.97 -2.38
N SER A 58 23.30 7.18 -1.66
CA SER A 58 24.13 6.12 -1.07
C SER A 58 23.69 5.72 0.33
N ILE A 59 22.74 6.45 0.92
CA ILE A 59 22.23 6.26 2.27
C ILE A 59 20.91 5.48 2.24
N GLU A 60 20.03 5.82 1.31
CA GLU A 60 18.71 5.22 1.18
C GLU A 60 18.53 4.53 -0.19
N PHE A 61 18.10 3.28 -0.21
CA PHE A 61 17.72 2.65 -1.48
C PHE A 61 16.29 2.99 -1.86
N ASN A 62 16.02 3.10 -3.16
CA ASN A 62 14.70 3.34 -3.69
C ASN A 62 14.01 2.00 -4.00
N ILE A 63 12.80 1.78 -3.44
CA ILE A 63 12.03 0.55 -3.62
C ILE A 63 11.64 0.34 -5.09
N ASN A 64 11.31 1.42 -5.80
CA ASN A 64 10.95 1.37 -7.22
C ASN A 64 12.17 1.34 -8.16
N ASN A 65 13.36 1.63 -7.65
CA ASN A 65 14.57 1.62 -8.46
C ASN A 65 15.63 0.70 -7.85
N PRO A 66 15.55 -0.62 -8.09
CA PRO A 66 16.50 -1.59 -7.52
C PRO A 66 17.95 -1.35 -7.90
N SER A 67 18.24 -0.63 -9.00
CA SER A 67 19.62 -0.27 -9.34
C SER A 67 20.27 0.67 -8.31
N SER A 68 19.48 1.34 -7.45
CA SER A 68 19.96 2.18 -6.35
C SER A 68 20.72 1.37 -5.30
N LEU A 69 20.35 0.09 -5.11
CA LEU A 69 21.04 -0.83 -4.19
C LEU A 69 22.52 -1.00 -4.50
N ALA A 70 22.91 -0.83 -5.78
CA ALA A 70 24.31 -0.92 -6.20
C ALA A 70 25.22 0.15 -5.58
N LYS A 71 24.63 1.27 -5.15
CA LYS A 71 25.36 2.41 -4.55
C LYS A 71 25.22 2.50 -3.05
N LEU A 72 24.39 1.64 -2.45
CA LEU A 72 24.15 1.62 -1.02
C LEU A 72 25.46 1.33 -0.25
N LYS A 73 25.80 2.16 0.75
CA LYS A 73 27.02 2.02 1.55
C LYS A 73 26.78 1.40 2.92
N THR A 74 25.58 1.57 3.46
CA THR A 74 25.24 1.12 4.81
C THR A 74 23.94 0.31 4.78
N THR A 75 23.79 -0.62 5.71
CA THR A 75 22.49 -1.31 5.88
C THR A 75 21.43 -0.29 6.23
N ASN A 76 20.32 -0.38 5.52
CA ASN A 76 19.24 0.59 5.55
C ASN A 76 17.94 -0.09 5.96
N TYR A 77 17.28 0.46 6.98
CA TYR A 77 15.97 0.03 7.48
C TYR A 77 14.96 1.11 7.15
N LEU A 78 14.01 0.79 6.33
CA LEU A 78 13.00 1.73 5.86
C LEU A 78 11.63 1.36 6.42
N ILE A 79 10.97 2.32 7.06
CA ILE A 79 9.58 2.21 7.48
C ILE A 79 8.88 3.51 7.06
N GLY A 80 7.88 3.38 6.22
CA GLY A 80 7.03 4.50 5.80
C GLY A 80 5.62 4.35 6.34
N THR A 81 5.04 5.46 6.75
CA THR A 81 3.63 5.55 7.15
C THR A 81 2.97 6.71 6.40
N PHE A 82 1.67 6.63 6.20
CA PHE A 82 0.92 7.75 5.64
C PHE A 82 -0.34 8.03 6.47
N TYR A 83 -0.77 9.28 6.39
CA TYR A 83 -2.06 9.74 6.86
C TYR A 83 -2.73 10.50 5.71
N LYS A 84 -3.92 10.04 5.31
CA LYS A 84 -4.67 10.60 4.18
C LYS A 84 -6.05 11.04 4.66
N THR A 85 -6.44 12.26 4.34
CA THR A 85 -7.80 12.75 4.50
C THR A 85 -8.44 12.84 3.12
N THR A 86 -9.50 12.08 2.90
CA THR A 86 -10.26 12.09 1.65
C THR A 86 -11.59 12.80 1.88
N GLY A 87 -11.84 13.90 1.17
CA GLY A 87 -13.12 14.56 1.14
C GLY A 87 -14.01 13.99 0.05
N ILE A 88 -15.21 13.55 0.40
CA ILE A 88 -16.22 13.08 -0.54
C ILE A 88 -17.36 14.09 -0.49
N SER A 89 -17.71 14.67 -1.64
CA SER A 89 -18.78 15.66 -1.74
C SER A 89 -19.70 15.30 -2.88
N ASN A 90 -20.99 15.36 -2.62
CA ASN A 90 -22.03 15.35 -3.63
C ASN A 90 -22.87 16.63 -3.53
N SER A 91 -23.94 16.76 -4.32
CA SER A 91 -24.80 17.95 -4.33
C SER A 91 -25.53 18.23 -3.01
N VAL A 92 -25.57 17.27 -2.09
CA VAL A 92 -26.38 17.32 -0.86
C VAL A 92 -25.53 17.26 0.40
N THR A 93 -24.45 16.45 0.41
CA THR A 93 -23.65 16.17 1.58
C THR A 93 -22.15 16.21 1.27
N THR A 94 -21.37 16.57 2.30
CA THR A 94 -19.91 16.48 2.27
C THR A 94 -19.45 15.68 3.47
N ASP A 95 -18.65 14.64 3.23
CA ASP A 95 -18.06 13.79 4.25
C ASP A 95 -16.53 13.76 4.16
N LYS A 96 -15.86 13.44 5.26
CA LYS A 96 -14.40 13.34 5.34
C LYS A 96 -14.01 12.00 5.95
N ILE A 97 -13.22 11.25 5.22
CA ILE A 97 -12.69 9.96 5.67
C ILE A 97 -11.19 10.11 5.92
N ASN A 98 -10.75 9.71 7.12
CA ASN A 98 -9.35 9.71 7.50
C ASN A 98 -8.82 8.28 7.49
N THR A 99 -7.73 8.05 6.79
CA THR A 99 -7.05 6.76 6.75
C THR A 99 -5.58 6.92 7.16
N ALA A 100 -5.09 6.01 7.99
CA ALA A 100 -3.69 5.97 8.39
C ALA A 100 -3.19 4.53 8.27
N ASN A 101 -2.03 4.34 7.64
CA ASN A 101 -1.49 2.99 7.47
C ASN A 101 0.04 2.99 7.33
N ILE A 102 0.63 1.78 7.43
CA ILE A 102 2.02 1.53 7.07
C ILE A 102 2.10 1.44 5.54
N ASN A 103 2.94 2.27 4.92
CA ASN A 103 3.13 2.29 3.48
C ASN A 103 4.16 1.26 3.01
N TYR A 104 5.20 1.01 3.79
CA TYR A 104 6.19 -0.03 3.51
C TYR A 104 7.04 -0.33 4.74
N ILE A 105 7.57 -1.54 4.76
CA ILE A 105 8.67 -1.97 5.63
C ILE A 105 9.69 -2.65 4.73
N ALA A 106 10.92 -2.16 4.72
CA ALA A 106 11.97 -2.67 3.84
C ALA A 106 13.35 -2.60 4.48
N ILE A 107 14.22 -3.50 4.02
CA ILE A 107 15.61 -3.57 4.47
C ILE A 107 16.50 -3.65 3.22
N GLY A 108 17.51 -2.79 3.17
CA GLY A 108 18.58 -2.81 2.17
C GLY A 108 19.91 -3.14 2.79
N ILE A 109 20.63 -4.07 2.21
CA ILE A 109 21.91 -4.58 2.70
C ILE A 109 22.96 -4.42 1.60
N PRO A 110 23.99 -3.58 1.80
CA PRO A 110 25.11 -3.51 0.88
C PRO A 110 26.04 -4.71 1.07
N LEU A 111 26.37 -5.35 -0.04
CA LEU A 111 27.37 -6.40 -0.11
C LEU A 111 28.53 -5.93 -0.97
N LYS A 112 29.69 -6.59 -0.87
CA LYS A 112 30.94 -6.13 -1.53
C LYS A 112 30.81 -5.93 -3.06
N LYS A 113 29.95 -6.70 -3.73
CA LYS A 113 29.80 -6.68 -5.19
C LYS A 113 28.40 -6.33 -5.68
N PHE A 114 27.41 -6.32 -4.81
CA PHE A 114 26.01 -6.02 -5.13
C PHE A 114 25.28 -5.56 -3.89
N GLY A 115 24.14 -4.90 -4.06
CA GLY A 115 23.21 -4.60 -2.98
C GLY A 115 21.99 -5.51 -3.06
N PHE A 116 21.47 -5.85 -1.91
CA PHE A 116 20.30 -6.70 -1.75
C PHE A 116 19.23 -5.97 -0.95
N GLY A 117 17.98 -6.07 -1.35
CA GLY A 117 16.85 -5.45 -0.66
C GLY A 117 15.66 -6.37 -0.61
N PHE A 118 14.90 -6.31 0.47
CA PHE A 118 13.64 -7.03 0.61
C PHE A 118 12.68 -6.25 1.50
N GLY A 119 11.40 -6.53 1.35
CA GLY A 119 10.40 -5.86 2.15
C GLY A 119 8.98 -6.24 1.78
N VAL A 120 8.04 -5.58 2.45
CA VAL A 120 6.62 -5.72 2.21
C VAL A 120 5.97 -4.34 2.15
N LEU A 121 4.96 -4.22 1.28
CA LEU A 121 4.18 -2.99 1.13
C LEU A 121 2.76 -3.31 0.66
N PRO A 122 1.75 -2.52 1.03
CA PRO A 122 0.43 -2.62 0.45
C PRO A 122 0.45 -2.12 -1.00
N TYR A 123 0.03 -2.98 -1.93
CA TYR A 123 -0.02 -2.67 -3.35
C TYR A 123 -1.30 -1.92 -3.72
N SER A 124 -2.44 -2.44 -3.29
CA SER A 124 -3.74 -1.80 -3.49
C SER A 124 -4.67 -2.06 -2.33
N SER A 125 -5.69 -1.24 -2.21
CA SER A 125 -6.69 -1.33 -1.15
C SER A 125 -8.08 -1.02 -1.68
N MET A 126 -9.07 -1.70 -1.12
CA MET A 126 -10.48 -1.52 -1.39
C MET A 126 -11.21 -1.36 -0.05
N GLY A 127 -12.08 -0.35 0.02
CA GLY A 127 -12.88 -0.13 1.23
C GLY A 127 -13.93 0.93 0.94
N PHE A 128 -15.18 0.50 0.79
CA PHE A 128 -16.31 1.42 0.64
C PHE A 128 -17.60 0.75 1.11
N ASN A 129 -18.55 1.58 1.51
CA ASN A 129 -19.94 1.23 1.75
C ASN A 129 -20.82 2.23 1.02
N LEU A 130 -21.57 1.76 0.05
CA LEU A 130 -22.50 2.56 -0.74
C LEU A 130 -23.93 2.09 -0.47
N GLN A 131 -24.80 3.04 -0.16
CA GLN A 131 -26.22 2.81 -0.10
C GLN A 131 -26.90 3.54 -1.27
N THR A 132 -27.60 2.82 -2.10
CA THR A 132 -28.39 3.37 -3.20
C THR A 132 -29.85 3.05 -2.94
N THR A 133 -30.69 4.07 -3.03
CA THR A 133 -32.15 3.92 -2.98
C THR A 133 -32.67 4.21 -4.38
N ASP A 134 -33.20 3.20 -5.04
CA ASP A 134 -33.81 3.34 -6.37
C ASP A 134 -35.34 3.41 -6.23
N ASP A 135 -35.90 4.53 -6.70
CA ASP A 135 -37.36 4.67 -6.83
C ASP A 135 -37.81 3.91 -8.07
N PHE A 136 -38.28 2.68 -7.92
CA PHE A 136 -38.96 1.98 -9.00
C PHE A 136 -40.36 2.58 -9.21
N ASN A 137 -40.53 3.23 -10.33
CA ASN A 137 -41.73 3.99 -10.74
C ASN A 137 -42.98 3.11 -11.02
N SER A 138 -43.24 2.09 -10.24
CA SER A 138 -44.43 1.30 -10.28
C SER A 138 -44.79 0.79 -8.89
N ALA A 139 -45.73 1.47 -8.26
CA ALA A 139 -46.38 1.04 -7.03
C ALA A 139 -45.51 1.07 -5.74
N ASN A 140 -45.04 2.23 -5.32
CA ASN A 140 -44.53 2.48 -3.95
C ASN A 140 -43.45 1.51 -3.41
N SER A 141 -42.65 0.90 -4.26
CA SER A 141 -41.56 0.04 -3.81
C SER A 141 -40.21 0.73 -3.97
N ILE A 142 -39.76 1.32 -2.90
CA ILE A 142 -38.36 1.80 -2.77
C ILE A 142 -37.50 0.57 -2.50
N SER A 143 -36.56 0.26 -3.39
CA SER A 143 -35.58 -0.75 -3.10
C SER A 143 -34.29 -0.07 -2.55
N SER A 144 -33.82 -0.50 -1.41
CA SER A 144 -32.54 -0.06 -0.85
C SER A 144 -31.51 -1.14 -1.12
N ARG A 145 -30.41 -0.75 -1.75
CA ARG A 145 -29.25 -1.61 -2.02
C ARG A 145 -28.06 -1.13 -1.24
N LEU A 146 -27.46 -2.01 -0.46
CA LEU A 146 -26.18 -1.78 0.17
C LEU A 146 -25.11 -2.57 -0.60
N PHE A 147 -24.07 -1.86 -0.99
CA PHE A 147 -22.87 -2.45 -1.57
C PHE A 147 -21.70 -2.14 -0.66
N GLY A 148 -21.05 -3.18 -0.15
CA GLY A 148 -19.79 -3.07 0.58
C GLY A 148 -18.70 -3.83 -0.14
N ALA A 149 -17.50 -3.30 -0.12
CA ALA A 149 -16.33 -4.07 -0.47
C ALA A 149 -15.15 -3.67 0.40
N GLU A 150 -14.37 -4.67 0.78
CA GLU A 150 -13.18 -4.48 1.60
C GLU A 150 -12.09 -5.45 1.20
N GLY A 151 -10.85 -5.06 1.45
CA GLY A 151 -9.70 -5.91 1.25
C GLY A 151 -8.48 -5.16 0.79
N ASN A 152 -7.40 -5.90 0.63
CA ASN A 152 -6.13 -5.37 0.16
C ASN A 152 -5.31 -6.42 -0.59
N ILE A 153 -4.45 -5.94 -1.46
CA ILE A 153 -3.36 -6.71 -2.05
C ILE A 153 -2.07 -6.20 -1.44
N ASN A 154 -1.30 -7.10 -0.87
CA ASN A 154 0.03 -6.83 -0.36
C ASN A 154 1.07 -7.33 -1.36
N ARG A 155 2.23 -6.71 -1.35
CA ARG A 155 3.38 -7.07 -2.16
C ARG A 155 4.57 -7.36 -1.24
N ALA A 156 5.11 -8.55 -1.32
CA ALA A 156 6.44 -8.87 -0.83
C ALA A 156 7.42 -8.76 -2.00
N PHE A 157 8.56 -8.14 -1.80
CA PHE A 157 9.55 -7.96 -2.84
C PHE A 157 10.95 -8.38 -2.43
N LEU A 158 11.72 -8.77 -3.43
CA LEU A 158 13.12 -9.14 -3.33
C LEU A 158 13.88 -8.44 -4.46
N SER A 159 14.86 -7.62 -4.11
CA SER A 159 15.58 -6.75 -5.04
C SER A 159 17.08 -6.98 -4.98
N VAL A 160 17.72 -6.89 -6.13
CA VAL A 160 19.17 -6.94 -6.27
C VAL A 160 19.63 -5.79 -7.16
N GLY A 161 20.68 -5.09 -6.74
CA GLY A 161 21.32 -4.05 -7.54
C GLY A 161 22.81 -4.33 -7.70
N VAL A 162 23.32 -4.24 -8.92
CA VAL A 162 24.72 -4.56 -9.24
C VAL A 162 25.36 -3.37 -9.95
N PRO A 163 26.53 -2.89 -9.51
CA PRO A 163 27.35 -1.96 -10.30
C PRO A 163 27.94 -2.72 -11.49
N PHE A 164 27.53 -2.36 -12.70
CA PHE A 164 28.01 -3.01 -13.91
C PHE A 164 29.25 -2.33 -14.49
N LEU A 165 29.25 -0.99 -14.50
CA LEU A 165 30.39 -0.15 -14.90
C LEU A 165 30.59 0.97 -13.89
N LYS A 166 31.67 1.75 -14.03
CA LYS A 166 32.00 2.85 -13.11
C LYS A 166 30.83 3.83 -12.87
N TYR A 167 30.02 4.07 -13.88
CA TYR A 167 28.90 5.02 -13.87
C TYR A 167 27.55 4.39 -14.14
N PHE A 168 27.49 3.07 -14.35
CA PHE A 168 26.28 2.36 -14.74
C PHE A 168 25.97 1.23 -13.78
N SER A 169 24.74 1.18 -13.30
CA SER A 169 24.22 0.13 -12.44
C SER A 169 22.93 -0.47 -13.00
N LEU A 170 22.75 -1.75 -12.72
CA LEU A 170 21.55 -2.53 -13.08
C LEU A 170 20.88 -3.03 -11.81
N GLY A 171 19.57 -3.17 -11.88
CA GLY A 171 18.79 -3.72 -10.78
C GLY A 171 17.62 -4.56 -11.27
N ALA A 172 17.26 -5.55 -10.47
CA ALA A 172 16.11 -6.39 -10.71
C ALA A 172 15.36 -6.63 -9.39
N THR A 173 14.03 -6.67 -9.48
CA THR A 173 13.13 -6.99 -8.37
C THR A 173 12.17 -8.09 -8.79
N ALA A 174 11.99 -9.09 -7.94
CA ALA A 174 10.91 -10.05 -8.00
C ALA A 174 9.88 -9.68 -6.94
N ASN A 175 8.64 -9.51 -7.34
CA ASN A 175 7.52 -9.19 -6.46
C ASN A 175 6.55 -10.36 -6.42
N TYR A 176 6.10 -10.71 -5.23
CA TYR A 176 4.97 -11.60 -5.01
C TYR A 176 3.80 -10.78 -4.47
N ASN A 177 2.74 -10.68 -5.26
CA ASN A 177 1.52 -9.98 -4.86
C ASN A 177 0.54 -11.03 -4.33
N PHE A 178 -0.13 -10.73 -3.21
CA PHE A 178 -1.10 -11.61 -2.58
C PHE A 178 -2.13 -10.80 -1.81
N GLY A 179 -3.38 -11.27 -1.86
CA GLY A 179 -4.45 -10.58 -1.16
C GLY A 179 -5.82 -11.15 -1.44
N LYS A 180 -6.82 -10.54 -0.83
CA LYS A 180 -8.21 -10.93 -0.95
C LYS A 180 -9.11 -9.70 -0.90
N PHE A 181 -10.13 -9.70 -1.76
CA PHE A 181 -11.24 -8.76 -1.72
C PHE A 181 -12.53 -9.51 -1.37
N ASN A 182 -13.31 -8.95 -0.47
CA ASN A 182 -14.62 -9.40 -0.10
C ASN A 182 -15.65 -8.38 -0.60
N TYR A 183 -16.69 -8.85 -1.26
CA TYR A 183 -17.78 -8.03 -1.77
C TYR A 183 -19.08 -8.48 -1.09
N GLU A 184 -19.80 -7.53 -0.53
CA GLU A 184 -21.08 -7.75 0.13
C GLU A 184 -22.14 -6.95 -0.59
N LYS A 185 -23.24 -7.60 -0.90
CA LYS A 185 -24.41 -6.98 -1.50
C LYS A 185 -25.64 -7.37 -0.70
N PHE A 186 -26.42 -6.39 -0.31
CA PHE A 186 -27.66 -6.59 0.38
C PHE A 186 -28.77 -5.81 -0.33
N ASP A 187 -29.74 -6.52 -0.90
CA ASP A 187 -30.91 -5.96 -1.58
C ASP A 187 -32.14 -6.07 -0.67
N LEU A 188 -32.71 -4.93 -0.29
CA LEU A 188 -33.96 -4.80 0.44
C LEU A 188 -35.03 -4.23 -0.50
N ILE A 189 -36.14 -4.94 -0.61
CA ILE A 189 -37.33 -4.46 -1.36
C ILE A 189 -38.41 -4.13 -0.35
N GLU A 190 -38.87 -2.88 -0.33
CA GLU A 190 -39.97 -2.45 0.52
C GLU A 190 -41.28 -3.20 0.09
N ASN A 191 -42.01 -3.75 1.02
CA ASN A 191 -43.17 -4.65 0.83
C ASN A 191 -42.84 -6.14 0.57
N VAL A 192 -41.58 -6.54 0.63
CA VAL A 192 -41.19 -7.96 0.62
C VAL A 192 -40.48 -8.26 1.93
N ASN A 193 -41.00 -9.19 2.72
CA ASN A 193 -40.39 -9.56 4.02
C ASN A 193 -39.07 -10.32 3.91
N TYR A 194 -38.46 -10.32 2.74
CA TYR A 194 -37.21 -11.04 2.47
C TYR A 194 -36.19 -10.11 1.80
N GLY A 195 -34.97 -10.08 2.33
CA GLY A 195 -33.81 -9.46 1.70
C GLY A 195 -32.93 -10.52 1.04
N VAL A 196 -32.20 -10.16 -0.01
CA VAL A 196 -31.20 -11.01 -0.65
C VAL A 196 -29.83 -10.55 -0.20
N PHE A 197 -29.10 -11.42 0.46
CA PHE A 197 -27.70 -11.20 0.83
C PHE A 197 -26.81 -12.03 -0.09
N SER A 198 -25.84 -11.37 -0.73
CA SER A 198 -24.83 -12.00 -1.57
C SER A 198 -23.46 -11.62 -1.06
N ASN A 199 -22.63 -12.62 -0.79
CA ASN A 199 -21.22 -12.44 -0.42
C ASN A 199 -20.35 -13.14 -1.47
N SER A 200 -19.37 -12.42 -2.01
CA SER A 200 -18.41 -12.94 -2.97
C SER A 200 -17.01 -12.55 -2.54
N SER A 201 -16.05 -13.44 -2.75
CA SER A 201 -14.66 -13.16 -2.45
C SER A 201 -13.77 -13.47 -3.64
N SER A 202 -12.76 -12.62 -3.86
CA SER A 202 -11.76 -12.79 -4.90
C SER A 202 -10.39 -12.86 -4.26
N GLU A 203 -9.68 -13.95 -4.46
CA GLU A 203 -8.30 -14.13 -4.03
C GLU A 203 -7.36 -13.87 -5.20
N ILE A 204 -6.33 -13.08 -4.94
CA ILE A 204 -5.35 -12.68 -5.95
C ILE A 204 -3.97 -13.08 -5.47
N SER A 205 -3.24 -13.79 -6.32
CA SER A 205 -1.83 -14.11 -6.09
C SER A 205 -1.07 -14.13 -7.42
N GLY A 206 0.17 -13.66 -7.42
CA GLY A 206 0.97 -13.68 -8.62
C GLY A 206 2.32 -13.02 -8.49
N PHE A 207 3.23 -13.37 -9.39
CA PHE A 207 4.55 -12.79 -9.49
C PHE A 207 4.61 -11.70 -10.54
N THR A 208 5.35 -10.63 -10.23
CA THR A 208 5.70 -9.58 -11.18
C THR A 208 7.19 -9.28 -11.06
N TYR A 209 7.81 -8.89 -12.16
CA TYR A 209 9.24 -8.58 -12.20
C TYR A 209 9.42 -7.14 -12.64
N HIS A 210 10.41 -6.48 -12.07
CA HIS A 210 10.79 -5.12 -12.41
C HIS A 210 12.29 -5.06 -12.64
N PHE A 211 12.71 -4.39 -13.72
CA PHE A 211 14.11 -4.15 -14.05
C PHE A 211 14.37 -2.66 -14.10
N SER A 212 15.50 -2.25 -13.61
CA SER A 212 15.94 -0.85 -13.65
C SER A 212 17.40 -0.73 -14.06
N SER A 213 17.73 0.40 -14.64
CA SER A 213 19.10 0.79 -14.90
C SER A 213 19.30 2.24 -14.51
N ASN A 214 20.50 2.55 -14.05
CA ASN A 214 20.88 3.92 -13.72
C ASN A 214 22.25 4.27 -14.30
N LEU A 215 22.33 5.43 -14.92
CA LEU A 215 23.54 6.03 -15.41
C LEU A 215 23.81 7.33 -14.64
N SER A 216 24.92 7.39 -13.91
CA SER A 216 25.33 8.58 -13.12
C SER A 216 26.64 9.10 -13.64
N ILE A 217 26.58 10.15 -14.42
CA ILE A 217 27.77 10.83 -14.98
C ILE A 217 28.13 11.99 -14.06
N PRO A 218 29.33 12.04 -13.46
CA PRO A 218 29.76 13.21 -12.70
C PRO A 218 29.93 14.39 -13.65
N LEU A 219 29.17 15.45 -13.42
CA LEU A 219 29.39 16.72 -14.12
C LEU A 219 30.66 17.35 -13.53
N LYS A 220 31.50 17.92 -14.38
CA LYS A 220 32.73 18.60 -13.97
C LYS A 220 32.37 19.81 -13.09
N ASN A 221 33.10 20.01 -12.01
CA ASN A 221 32.82 20.99 -10.93
C ASN A 221 32.92 22.48 -11.33
N ASP A 222 32.59 22.87 -12.54
CA ASP A 222 32.71 24.25 -13.01
C ASP A 222 31.32 24.97 -13.16
N LEU A 223 30.31 24.50 -12.48
CA LEU A 223 29.04 25.24 -12.30
C LEU A 223 28.91 25.70 -10.85
N THR A 224 29.54 26.84 -10.54
CA THR A 224 29.23 27.68 -9.39
C THR A 224 28.07 28.61 -9.73
#